data_5098fe5de7fb8cfeafc6347a9ae4fe4b
#
_entry.id   5098fe5de7fb8cfeafc6347a9ae4fe4b
#
_cell.length_a   1.000
_cell.length_b   1.000
_cell.length_c   1.000
_cell.angle_alpha   90.00
_cell.angle_beta   90.00
_cell.angle_gamma   90.00
#
_symmetry.space_group_name_H-M   'P 1'
#
loop_
_entity.id
_entity.type
_entity.pdbx_description
1 polymer ?
#
loop_
_entity_poly.entity_id
_entity_poly.type
_entity_poly.pdbx_seq_one_letter_code
_entity_poly.pdbx_strand_id
1 'polypeptide(L)'
;MRRQFSEYIGVDEHGHLRIEARDALDLADAFGTPLFVLSENQIRHNVRAITRAFRARYPRTEILFSNKANNNPAVRRIFNQEGAGGDCFGYGELYLSLLAGTDPGKVLLNGSNKQAPELTLAIESGVTINLDSLEETDQVAELARQVGRRAKVNPRTRLMLSDLDDVAADWPRGVAVGPGARAHKFGMHYEDVLETCRRALASEWLDLVGLHHHVGRWTNDLGLHRAVVREQVAWAARLRDELGWTPAHLDIGGGLAWGRPEGHGPDANDRSAPDYDAYAEAIAATLSDELQRYGLGEPLLMIEPGRALASNIGVLLTRVGTVKTWPGNKTWVNVDASQNHLPNILTANWYYHAVAAANADPHPAELGEVDLVGPLCTFDVMGAARCMPALRRGDVVAFLDTGAYGETKAATFNAQPRPATVLVSGERAEVITERETLRDVIGRYRVPPRLLLDG
;
A
#
# COMPACT_ATOMS: atom_id res chain seq x y z
N MET A 1 23.94 20.90 3.08
CA MET A 1 23.23 19.93 2.21
C MET A 1 21.76 20.31 2.29
N ARG A 2 21.10 20.54 1.16
CA ARG A 2 19.69 20.95 1.16
C ARG A 2 18.80 19.78 1.53
N ARG A 3 17.62 20.07 2.03
CA ARG A 3 16.68 19.08 2.55
C ARG A 3 16.27 18.08 1.47
N GLN A 4 16.40 16.79 1.75
CA GLN A 4 15.91 15.70 0.93
C GLN A 4 14.70 15.06 1.63
N PHE A 5 13.67 14.81 0.88
CA PHE A 5 12.45 14.14 1.36
C PHE A 5 12.45 12.65 1.01
N SER A 6 13.09 12.29 -0.09
CA SER A 6 13.44 10.94 -0.49
C SER A 6 14.65 11.03 -1.44
N GLU A 7 15.09 9.92 -2.03
CA GLU A 7 16.27 9.91 -2.90
C GLU A 7 16.09 10.80 -4.14
N TYR A 8 14.85 10.93 -4.64
CA TYR A 8 14.54 11.68 -5.87
C TYR A 8 13.54 12.83 -5.66
N ILE A 9 13.19 13.15 -4.42
CA ILE A 9 12.33 14.29 -4.08
C ILE A 9 13.05 15.14 -3.03
N GLY A 10 13.34 16.38 -3.33
CA GLY A 10 14.13 17.25 -2.46
C GLY A 10 14.00 18.72 -2.83
N VAL A 11 14.90 19.52 -2.29
CA VAL A 11 14.91 20.99 -2.44
C VAL A 11 16.11 21.43 -3.27
N ASP A 12 15.88 22.28 -4.26
CA ASP A 12 16.94 22.83 -5.11
C ASP A 12 17.65 24.05 -4.48
N GLU A 13 18.51 24.70 -5.25
CA GLU A 13 19.28 25.85 -4.81
C GLU A 13 18.44 27.13 -4.60
N HIS A 14 17.29 27.20 -5.12
CA HIS A 14 16.37 28.31 -4.97
C HIS A 14 15.35 28.07 -3.84
N GLY A 15 15.38 26.89 -3.19
CA GLY A 15 14.43 26.51 -2.15
C GLY A 15 13.17 25.85 -2.71
N HIS A 16 13.09 25.57 -4.02
CA HIS A 16 11.95 24.97 -4.65
C HIS A 16 11.92 23.45 -4.45
N LEU A 17 10.72 22.91 -4.32
CA LEU A 17 10.50 21.46 -4.33
C LEU A 17 10.77 20.89 -5.72
N ARG A 18 11.63 19.91 -5.80
CA ARG A 18 11.95 19.15 -7.03
C ARG A 18 11.47 17.72 -6.90
N ILE A 19 10.88 17.22 -7.98
CA ILE A 19 10.60 15.81 -8.20
C ILE A 19 11.49 15.37 -9.36
N GLU A 20 12.54 14.60 -9.07
CA GLU A 20 13.64 14.32 -9.99
C GLU A 20 14.25 15.64 -10.56
N ALA A 21 14.31 15.79 -11.86
CA ALA A 21 14.81 17.02 -12.50
C ALA A 21 13.72 18.10 -12.70
N ARG A 22 12.46 17.86 -12.30
CA ARG A 22 11.34 18.79 -12.56
C ARG A 22 11.01 19.65 -11.33
N ASP A 23 10.73 20.91 -11.57
CA ASP A 23 10.21 21.83 -10.56
C ASP A 23 8.73 21.55 -10.31
N ALA A 24 8.32 21.49 -9.03
CA ALA A 24 6.93 21.28 -8.65
C ALA A 24 5.99 22.41 -9.13
N LEU A 25 6.49 23.63 -9.21
CA LEU A 25 5.72 24.77 -9.71
C LEU A 25 5.43 24.61 -11.21
N ASP A 26 6.46 24.25 -12.01
CA ASP A 26 6.30 24.00 -13.44
C ASP A 26 5.31 22.85 -13.71
N LEU A 27 5.37 21.79 -12.89
CA LEU A 27 4.42 20.66 -13.00
C LEU A 27 2.99 21.11 -12.68
N ALA A 28 2.81 21.91 -11.62
CA ALA A 28 1.50 22.43 -11.24
C ALA A 28 0.92 23.37 -12.31
N ASP A 29 1.76 24.15 -12.99
CA ASP A 29 1.34 25.05 -14.06
C ASP A 29 1.05 24.29 -15.36
N ALA A 30 1.85 23.29 -15.71
CA ALA A 30 1.69 22.52 -16.94
C ALA A 30 0.48 21.57 -16.91
N PHE A 31 0.22 20.92 -15.77
CA PHE A 31 -0.81 19.87 -15.66
C PHE A 31 -2.02 20.27 -14.82
N GLY A 32 -2.00 21.47 -14.21
CA GLY A 32 -3.04 21.94 -13.29
C GLY A 32 -3.03 21.21 -11.95
N THR A 33 -3.75 21.78 -10.97
CA THR A 33 -3.92 21.22 -9.63
C THR A 33 -5.40 20.90 -9.34
N PRO A 34 -5.73 20.01 -8.38
CA PRO A 34 -4.82 19.09 -7.68
C PRO A 34 -4.14 18.12 -8.64
N LEU A 35 -2.91 17.66 -8.31
CA LEU A 35 -2.12 16.81 -9.19
C LEU A 35 -1.32 15.80 -8.37
N PHE A 36 -1.48 14.51 -8.62
CA PHE A 36 -0.52 13.52 -8.15
C PHE A 36 0.71 13.53 -9.06
N VAL A 37 1.89 13.56 -8.46
CA VAL A 37 3.17 13.45 -9.18
C VAL A 37 3.97 12.32 -8.58
N LEU A 38 4.37 11.36 -9.41
CA LEU A 38 5.14 10.18 -9.02
C LEU A 38 6.54 10.24 -9.65
N SER A 39 7.56 9.79 -8.93
CA SER A 39 8.93 9.61 -9.42
C SER A 39 9.15 8.16 -9.84
N GLU A 40 9.49 7.94 -11.11
CA GLU A 40 9.87 6.62 -11.62
C GLU A 40 11.15 6.11 -10.96
N ASN A 41 12.16 6.97 -10.83
CA ASN A 41 13.44 6.58 -10.24
C ASN A 41 13.32 6.25 -8.75
N GLN A 42 12.40 6.91 -8.01
CA GLN A 42 12.12 6.53 -6.63
C GLN A 42 11.46 5.15 -6.54
N ILE A 43 10.54 4.82 -7.44
CA ILE A 43 9.94 3.47 -7.50
C ILE A 43 11.04 2.42 -7.68
N ARG A 44 11.89 2.61 -8.70
CA ARG A 44 13.00 1.69 -9.01
C ARG A 44 13.98 1.56 -7.85
N HIS A 45 14.35 2.68 -7.22
CA HIS A 45 15.23 2.71 -6.06
C HIS A 45 14.68 1.85 -4.92
N ASN A 46 13.41 2.04 -4.56
CA ASN A 46 12.77 1.34 -3.46
C ASN A 46 12.78 -0.18 -3.68
N VAL A 47 12.41 -0.63 -4.88
CA VAL A 47 12.40 -2.07 -5.21
C VAL A 47 13.80 -2.67 -5.11
N ARG A 48 14.79 -1.99 -5.70
CA ARG A 48 16.19 -2.45 -5.65
C ARG A 48 16.73 -2.49 -4.23
N ALA A 49 16.40 -1.48 -3.42
CA ALA A 49 16.87 -1.39 -2.04
C ALA A 49 16.29 -2.53 -1.17
N ILE A 50 14.98 -2.74 -1.19
CA ILE A 50 14.36 -3.82 -0.39
C ILE A 50 14.80 -5.20 -0.89
N THR A 51 14.89 -5.41 -2.21
CA THR A 51 15.34 -6.68 -2.78
C THR A 51 16.77 -7.00 -2.35
N ARG A 52 17.66 -6.03 -2.41
CA ARG A 52 19.05 -6.18 -1.95
C ARG A 52 19.11 -6.51 -0.45
N ALA A 53 18.38 -5.78 0.40
CA ALA A 53 18.37 -5.97 1.83
C ALA A 53 17.95 -7.40 2.21
N PHE A 54 16.87 -7.90 1.62
CA PHE A 54 16.36 -9.24 1.91
C PHE A 54 17.23 -10.34 1.32
N ARG A 55 17.62 -10.24 0.04
CA ARG A 55 18.43 -11.29 -0.62
C ARG A 55 19.85 -11.40 -0.08
N ALA A 56 20.37 -10.34 0.52
CA ALA A 56 21.66 -10.40 1.22
C ALA A 56 21.62 -11.34 2.45
N ARG A 57 20.44 -11.53 3.05
CA ARG A 57 20.22 -12.36 4.25
C ARG A 57 19.56 -13.70 3.95
N TYR A 58 18.67 -13.73 2.97
CA TYR A 58 17.99 -14.92 2.50
C TYR A 58 17.84 -14.86 0.96
N PRO A 59 18.76 -15.46 0.20
CA PRO A 59 18.80 -15.33 -1.26
C PRO A 59 17.52 -15.76 -1.97
N ARG A 60 16.80 -16.74 -1.42
CA ARG A 60 15.52 -17.24 -1.93
C ARG A 60 14.35 -16.34 -1.46
N THR A 61 14.41 -15.05 -1.82
CA THR A 61 13.36 -14.08 -1.49
C THR A 61 12.73 -13.50 -2.75
N GLU A 62 11.39 -13.40 -2.75
CA GLU A 62 10.59 -12.72 -3.76
C GLU A 62 9.83 -11.55 -3.15
N ILE A 63 9.89 -10.40 -3.81
CA ILE A 63 9.17 -9.19 -3.41
C ILE A 63 7.90 -9.11 -4.26
N LEU A 64 6.74 -9.08 -3.62
CA LEU A 64 5.43 -9.00 -4.25
C LEU A 64 4.80 -7.65 -3.92
N PHE A 65 4.79 -6.73 -4.87
CA PHE A 65 4.21 -5.41 -4.62
C PHE A 65 2.70 -5.50 -4.39
N SER A 66 2.24 -4.96 -3.28
CA SER A 66 0.83 -4.95 -2.90
C SER A 66 0.06 -3.90 -3.70
N ASN A 67 -0.66 -4.31 -4.74
CA ASN A 67 -1.30 -3.43 -5.73
C ASN A 67 -2.29 -2.43 -5.13
N LYS A 68 -2.96 -2.78 -4.03
CA LYS A 68 -3.86 -1.86 -3.29
C LYS A 68 -3.19 -0.56 -2.85
N ALA A 69 -1.86 -0.55 -2.71
CA ALA A 69 -1.13 0.67 -2.37
C ALA A 69 -1.07 1.64 -3.55
N ASN A 70 -0.83 1.13 -4.76
CA ASN A 70 -0.93 1.89 -6.01
C ASN A 70 -1.17 0.90 -7.17
N ASN A 71 -2.38 0.88 -7.70
CA ASN A 71 -2.80 -0.06 -8.74
C ASN A 71 -2.72 0.50 -10.17
N ASN A 72 -2.06 1.64 -10.36
CA ASN A 72 -1.85 2.22 -11.67
C ASN A 72 -1.02 1.27 -12.55
N PRO A 73 -1.49 0.92 -13.77
CA PRO A 73 -0.78 -0.02 -14.65
C PRO A 73 0.65 0.42 -15.02
N ALA A 74 0.91 1.72 -15.15
CA ALA A 74 2.26 2.23 -15.41
C ALA A 74 3.19 1.97 -14.22
N VAL A 75 2.72 2.26 -13.00
CA VAL A 75 3.44 1.97 -11.77
C VAL A 75 3.70 0.46 -11.64
N ARG A 76 2.66 -0.37 -11.88
CA ARG A 76 2.81 -1.82 -11.87
C ARG A 76 3.87 -2.31 -12.87
N ARG A 77 3.91 -1.71 -14.07
CA ARG A 77 4.90 -2.06 -15.10
C ARG A 77 6.33 -1.76 -14.68
N ILE A 78 6.56 -0.66 -13.95
CA ILE A 78 7.88 -0.34 -13.41
C ILE A 78 8.29 -1.40 -12.36
N PHE A 79 7.37 -1.79 -11.47
CA PHE A 79 7.63 -2.88 -10.51
C PHE A 79 8.00 -4.19 -11.22
N ASN A 80 7.30 -4.53 -12.31
CA ASN A 80 7.60 -5.73 -13.12
C ASN A 80 9.01 -5.67 -13.72
N GLN A 81 9.40 -4.52 -14.27
CA GLN A 81 10.75 -4.32 -14.85
C GLN A 81 11.86 -4.46 -13.80
N GLU A 82 11.59 -4.14 -12.56
CA GLU A 82 12.51 -4.36 -11.43
C GLU A 82 12.40 -5.78 -10.84
N GLY A 83 11.58 -6.65 -11.43
CA GLY A 83 11.46 -8.06 -11.08
C GLY A 83 10.53 -8.38 -9.94
N ALA A 84 9.78 -7.39 -9.40
CA ALA A 84 8.79 -7.61 -8.34
C ALA A 84 7.53 -8.27 -8.88
N GLY A 85 7.02 -9.27 -8.16
CA GLY A 85 5.71 -9.85 -8.37
C GLY A 85 4.57 -8.96 -7.86
N GLY A 86 3.35 -9.50 -7.76
CA GLY A 86 2.16 -8.74 -7.34
C GLY A 86 1.32 -9.46 -6.29
N ASP A 87 0.93 -8.74 -5.24
CA ASP A 87 -0.17 -9.09 -4.35
C ASP A 87 -1.43 -8.36 -4.83
N CYS A 88 -2.47 -9.13 -5.19
CA CYS A 88 -3.75 -8.63 -5.68
C CYS A 88 -4.87 -8.94 -4.70
N PHE A 89 -5.74 -7.98 -4.44
CA PHE A 89 -6.91 -8.16 -3.59
C PHE A 89 -8.20 -7.93 -4.39
N GLY A 90 -8.71 -9.00 -4.98
CA GLY A 90 -9.93 -9.01 -5.80
C GLY A 90 -9.69 -8.93 -7.30
N TYR A 91 -10.79 -9.11 -8.05
CA TYR A 91 -10.80 -9.24 -9.51
C TYR A 91 -10.11 -8.08 -10.25
N GLY A 92 -10.42 -6.84 -9.85
CA GLY A 92 -9.90 -5.66 -10.54
C GLY A 92 -8.37 -5.55 -10.46
N GLU A 93 -7.78 -5.77 -9.29
CA GLU A 93 -6.33 -5.73 -9.12
C GLU A 93 -5.62 -6.89 -9.82
N LEU A 94 -6.22 -8.09 -9.79
CA LEU A 94 -5.72 -9.24 -10.55
C LEU A 94 -5.70 -8.93 -12.05
N TYR A 95 -6.82 -8.43 -12.58
CA TYR A 95 -6.93 -8.08 -14.00
C TYR A 95 -5.91 -7.00 -14.41
N LEU A 96 -5.79 -5.93 -13.63
CA LEU A 96 -4.82 -4.86 -13.89
C LEU A 96 -3.37 -5.35 -13.80
N SER A 97 -3.05 -6.25 -12.88
CA SER A 97 -1.72 -6.84 -12.75
C SER A 97 -1.35 -7.65 -13.99
N LEU A 98 -2.27 -8.49 -14.47
CA LEU A 98 -2.08 -9.28 -15.70
C LEU A 98 -1.99 -8.38 -16.94
N LEU A 99 -2.86 -7.37 -17.04
CA LEU A 99 -2.85 -6.37 -18.12
C LEU A 99 -1.51 -5.61 -18.17
N ALA A 100 -0.93 -5.28 -17.01
CA ALA A 100 0.38 -4.66 -16.92
C ALA A 100 1.53 -5.62 -17.28
N GLY A 101 1.25 -6.90 -17.57
CA GLY A 101 2.23 -7.90 -17.95
C GLY A 101 3.04 -8.46 -16.78
N THR A 102 2.46 -8.50 -15.58
CA THR A 102 3.09 -9.22 -14.46
C THR A 102 3.11 -10.71 -14.77
N ASP A 103 4.25 -11.37 -14.53
CA ASP A 103 4.35 -12.83 -14.63
C ASP A 103 3.34 -13.50 -13.68
N PRO A 104 2.34 -14.26 -14.19
CA PRO A 104 1.34 -14.88 -13.34
C PRO A 104 1.92 -15.82 -12.27
N GLY A 105 3.08 -16.41 -12.54
CA GLY A 105 3.81 -17.25 -11.58
C GLY A 105 4.32 -16.47 -10.35
N LYS A 106 4.33 -15.14 -10.43
CA LYS A 106 4.73 -14.21 -9.37
C LYS A 106 3.56 -13.37 -8.85
N VAL A 107 2.33 -13.80 -9.09
CA VAL A 107 1.14 -13.11 -8.61
C VAL A 107 0.43 -13.97 -7.57
N LEU A 108 -0.02 -13.34 -6.50
CA LEU A 108 -0.89 -13.91 -5.49
C LEU A 108 -2.27 -13.24 -5.54
N LEU A 109 -3.33 -14.04 -5.40
CA LEU A 109 -4.69 -13.55 -5.21
C LEU A 109 -5.11 -13.72 -3.76
N ASN A 110 -5.22 -12.60 -3.06
CA ASN A 110 -5.76 -12.47 -1.71
C ASN A 110 -7.25 -12.09 -1.73
N GLY A 111 -7.95 -12.36 -0.64
CA GLY A 111 -9.36 -11.97 -0.45
C GLY A 111 -10.06 -12.89 0.53
N SER A 112 -11.08 -12.37 1.23
CA SER A 112 -11.86 -13.13 2.23
C SER A 112 -13.24 -13.55 1.73
N ASN A 113 -13.57 -13.29 0.47
CA ASN A 113 -14.83 -13.69 -0.17
C ASN A 113 -14.65 -13.58 -1.68
N LYS A 114 -13.71 -14.35 -2.20
CA LYS A 114 -13.39 -14.34 -3.62
C LYS A 114 -14.55 -14.96 -4.42
N GLN A 115 -14.91 -14.31 -5.52
CA GLN A 115 -16.02 -14.74 -6.38
C GLN A 115 -15.52 -15.63 -7.52
N ALA A 116 -16.42 -16.45 -8.07
CA ALA A 116 -16.08 -17.38 -9.14
C ALA A 116 -15.33 -16.74 -10.34
N PRO A 117 -15.69 -15.54 -10.83
CA PRO A 117 -14.96 -14.93 -11.96
C PRO A 117 -13.49 -14.63 -11.66
N GLU A 118 -13.15 -14.16 -10.44
CA GLU A 118 -11.77 -13.88 -10.09
C GLU A 118 -10.95 -15.15 -9.81
N LEU A 119 -11.60 -16.17 -9.19
CA LEU A 119 -10.98 -17.47 -8.98
C LEU A 119 -10.70 -18.16 -10.33
N THR A 120 -11.66 -18.13 -11.25
CA THR A 120 -11.49 -18.67 -12.60
C THR A 120 -10.35 -17.99 -13.34
N LEU A 121 -10.29 -16.65 -13.33
CA LEU A 121 -9.19 -15.89 -13.95
C LEU A 121 -7.83 -16.26 -13.34
N ALA A 122 -7.75 -16.41 -12.02
CA ALA A 122 -6.52 -16.82 -11.33
C ALA A 122 -6.08 -18.23 -11.75
N ILE A 123 -7.01 -19.18 -11.81
CA ILE A 123 -6.74 -20.57 -12.23
C ILE A 123 -6.28 -20.61 -13.69
N GLU A 124 -7.00 -19.97 -14.60
CA GLU A 124 -6.68 -19.91 -16.03
C GLU A 124 -5.31 -19.29 -16.27
N SER A 125 -4.97 -18.26 -15.52
CA SER A 125 -3.67 -17.56 -15.63
C SER A 125 -2.52 -18.29 -14.93
N GLY A 126 -2.79 -19.17 -13.96
CA GLY A 126 -1.80 -19.87 -13.16
C GLY A 126 -1.25 -19.04 -11.97
N VAL A 127 -2.05 -18.09 -11.52
CA VAL A 127 -1.83 -17.29 -10.32
C VAL A 127 -2.04 -18.15 -9.08
N THR A 128 -1.27 -17.93 -8.03
CA THR A 128 -1.44 -18.62 -6.75
C THR A 128 -2.56 -17.97 -5.95
N ILE A 129 -3.47 -18.79 -5.40
CA ILE A 129 -4.63 -18.36 -4.64
C ILE A 129 -4.37 -18.58 -3.15
N ASN A 130 -4.43 -17.51 -2.35
CA ASN A 130 -4.39 -17.60 -0.90
C ASN A 130 -5.81 -17.92 -0.38
N LEU A 131 -6.01 -19.16 0.10
CA LEU A 131 -7.30 -19.66 0.61
C LEU A 131 -7.61 -19.09 1.98
N ASP A 132 -8.78 -18.52 2.16
CA ASP A 132 -9.19 -17.83 3.39
C ASP A 132 -10.19 -18.65 4.24
N SER A 133 -10.76 -19.75 3.68
CA SER A 133 -11.68 -20.66 4.38
C SER A 133 -11.70 -22.08 3.79
N LEU A 134 -12.29 -23.02 4.56
CA LEU A 134 -12.53 -24.41 4.08
C LEU A 134 -13.48 -24.47 2.89
N GLU A 135 -14.54 -23.67 2.91
CA GLU A 135 -15.52 -23.61 1.81
C GLU A 135 -14.87 -23.12 0.52
N GLU A 136 -13.95 -22.16 0.61
CA GLU A 136 -13.21 -21.67 -0.54
C GLU A 136 -12.29 -22.74 -1.14
N THR A 137 -11.73 -23.62 -0.30
CA THR A 137 -10.90 -24.75 -0.75
C THR A 137 -11.69 -25.66 -1.68
N ASP A 138 -12.91 -26.02 -1.29
CA ASP A 138 -13.80 -26.85 -2.11
C ASP A 138 -14.27 -26.13 -3.37
N GLN A 139 -14.57 -24.83 -3.26
CA GLN A 139 -14.95 -24.00 -4.42
C GLN A 139 -13.81 -23.91 -5.46
N VAL A 140 -12.57 -23.69 -5.01
CA VAL A 140 -11.40 -23.60 -5.90
C VAL A 140 -11.14 -24.94 -6.57
N ALA A 141 -11.26 -26.05 -5.85
CA ALA A 141 -11.10 -27.40 -6.42
C ALA A 141 -12.13 -27.66 -7.53
N GLU A 142 -13.39 -27.30 -7.30
CA GLU A 142 -14.46 -27.48 -8.31
C GLU A 142 -14.25 -26.58 -9.53
N LEU A 143 -13.89 -25.30 -9.35
CA LEU A 143 -13.57 -24.40 -10.44
C LEU A 143 -12.34 -24.87 -11.24
N ALA A 144 -11.31 -25.36 -10.56
CA ALA A 144 -10.12 -25.91 -11.19
C ALA A 144 -10.46 -27.14 -12.08
N ARG A 145 -11.37 -28.00 -11.58
CA ARG A 145 -11.92 -29.13 -12.36
C ARG A 145 -12.67 -28.67 -13.61
N GLN A 146 -13.52 -27.63 -13.48
CA GLN A 146 -14.29 -27.07 -14.61
C GLN A 146 -13.38 -26.43 -15.67
N VAL A 147 -12.33 -25.70 -15.22
CA VAL A 147 -11.30 -25.10 -16.09
C VAL A 147 -10.41 -26.17 -16.73
N GLY A 148 -10.26 -27.35 -16.09
CA GLY A 148 -9.36 -28.41 -16.52
C GLY A 148 -7.88 -28.11 -16.22
N ARG A 149 -7.62 -27.29 -15.19
CA ARG A 149 -6.26 -26.88 -14.78
C ARG A 149 -6.13 -26.88 -13.24
N ARG A 150 -5.03 -27.46 -12.74
CA ARG A 150 -4.73 -27.44 -11.30
C ARG A 150 -4.53 -26.01 -10.82
N ALA A 151 -5.13 -25.67 -9.69
CA ALA A 151 -4.97 -24.38 -9.00
C ALA A 151 -3.82 -24.47 -7.98
N LYS A 152 -2.87 -23.53 -8.04
CA LYS A 152 -1.87 -23.34 -7.00
C LYS A 152 -2.50 -22.65 -5.80
N VAL A 153 -2.35 -23.21 -4.61
CA VAL A 153 -3.02 -22.70 -3.40
C VAL A 153 -2.08 -22.61 -2.21
N ASN A 154 -2.30 -21.58 -1.39
CA ASN A 154 -1.70 -21.42 -0.06
C ASN A 154 -2.83 -21.22 0.95
N PRO A 155 -2.96 -21.99 2.02
CA PRO A 155 -3.82 -21.65 3.14
C PRO A 155 -3.34 -20.34 3.80
N ARG A 156 -4.26 -19.39 4.03
CA ARG A 156 -3.99 -18.20 4.80
C ARG A 156 -4.13 -18.48 6.28
N THR A 157 -3.03 -18.41 6.99
CA THR A 157 -2.99 -18.67 8.42
C THR A 157 -3.48 -17.48 9.24
N ARG A 158 -4.14 -17.76 10.35
CA ARG A 158 -4.45 -16.81 11.41
C ARG A 158 -3.64 -17.18 12.64
N LEU A 159 -2.43 -16.64 12.73
CA LEU A 159 -1.54 -16.90 13.84
C LEU A 159 -2.11 -16.33 15.14
N MET A 160 -2.06 -17.12 16.20
CA MET A 160 -2.50 -16.77 17.54
C MET A 160 -1.25 -16.44 18.38
N LEU A 161 -0.68 -15.27 18.14
CA LEU A 161 0.52 -14.83 18.82
C LEU A 161 0.18 -14.58 20.29
N SER A 162 0.68 -15.44 21.19
CA SER A 162 0.44 -15.37 22.64
C SER A 162 1.04 -14.11 23.27
N ASP A 163 2.10 -13.57 22.65
CA ASP A 163 2.92 -12.49 23.19
C ASP A 163 2.50 -11.10 22.64
N LEU A 164 1.38 -11.03 21.92
CA LEU A 164 0.89 -9.77 21.32
C LEU A 164 0.37 -8.76 22.35
N ASP A 165 0.04 -9.19 23.56
CA ASP A 165 -0.47 -8.29 24.60
C ASP A 165 0.60 -7.26 25.03
N ASP A 166 1.88 -7.62 24.96
CA ASP A 166 3.00 -6.71 25.26
C ASP A 166 3.32 -5.76 24.11
N VAL A 167 2.96 -6.14 22.87
CA VAL A 167 3.22 -5.36 21.65
C VAL A 167 2.09 -4.35 21.38
N ALA A 168 0.90 -4.60 21.93
CA ALA A 168 -0.32 -3.81 21.67
C ALA A 168 -0.26 -2.38 22.22
N ALA A 169 0.65 -2.07 23.16
CA ALA A 169 0.73 -0.75 23.81
C ALA A 169 1.10 0.40 22.85
N ASP A 170 1.75 0.09 21.71
CA ASP A 170 2.29 1.08 20.77
C ASP A 170 1.49 1.21 19.46
N TRP A 171 0.35 0.50 19.33
CA TRP A 171 -0.45 0.56 18.12
C TRP A 171 -1.29 1.84 18.04
N PRO A 172 -1.49 2.41 16.81
CA PRO A 172 -2.32 3.59 16.63
C PRO A 172 -3.74 3.37 17.14
N ARG A 173 -4.34 4.40 17.72
CA ARG A 173 -5.75 4.36 18.15
C ARG A 173 -6.64 3.93 16.97
N GLY A 174 -7.47 2.91 17.19
CA GLY A 174 -8.41 2.37 16.20
C GLY A 174 -7.88 1.17 15.40
N VAL A 175 -6.64 0.72 15.65
CA VAL A 175 -6.15 -0.57 15.15
C VAL A 175 -6.17 -1.55 16.31
N ALA A 176 -7.12 -2.48 16.30
CA ALA A 176 -7.19 -3.51 17.32
C ALA A 176 -6.10 -4.58 17.10
N VAL A 177 -5.21 -4.71 18.06
CA VAL A 177 -4.28 -5.83 18.22
C VAL A 177 -4.60 -6.51 19.56
N GLY A 178 -4.07 -7.66 19.84
CA GLY A 178 -4.46 -8.44 21.01
C GLY A 178 -5.83 -9.10 20.80
N PRO A 179 -6.75 -9.07 21.77
CA PRO A 179 -8.06 -9.72 21.65
C PRO A 179 -8.84 -9.27 20.39
N GLY A 180 -8.64 -8.04 19.93
CA GLY A 180 -9.24 -7.53 18.69
C GLY A 180 -8.61 -8.07 17.42
N ALA A 181 -7.29 -8.36 17.40
CA ALA A 181 -6.63 -9.04 16.28
C ALA A 181 -7.17 -10.45 16.08
N ARG A 182 -7.63 -11.09 17.15
CA ARG A 182 -8.34 -12.36 17.10
C ARG A 182 -9.71 -12.28 16.43
N ALA A 183 -10.25 -11.09 16.26
CA ALA A 183 -11.61 -10.86 15.74
C ALA A 183 -11.65 -10.34 14.30
N HIS A 184 -10.51 -10.21 13.57
CA HIS A 184 -10.58 -9.79 12.18
C HIS A 184 -10.98 -10.94 11.25
N LYS A 185 -11.53 -10.58 10.09
CA LYS A 185 -12.22 -11.51 9.17
C LYS A 185 -11.31 -12.44 8.35
N PHE A 186 -9.99 -12.31 8.44
CA PHE A 186 -9.06 -13.00 7.52
C PHE A 186 -8.40 -14.21 8.16
N GLY A 187 -8.13 -15.23 7.32
CA GLY A 187 -7.31 -16.37 7.64
C GLY A 187 -8.00 -17.42 8.52
N MET A 188 -7.40 -18.59 8.58
CA MET A 188 -7.91 -19.79 9.25
C MET A 188 -7.08 -20.14 10.49
N HIS A 189 -7.72 -20.68 11.52
CA HIS A 189 -7.03 -21.32 12.65
C HIS A 189 -6.30 -22.58 12.21
N TYR A 190 -5.41 -23.10 13.07
CA TYR A 190 -4.56 -24.23 12.71
C TYR A 190 -5.35 -25.45 12.23
N GLU A 191 -6.42 -25.80 12.91
CA GLU A 191 -7.27 -26.96 12.59
C GLU A 191 -7.87 -26.87 11.19
N ASP A 192 -8.34 -25.68 10.80
CA ASP A 192 -8.87 -25.44 9.46
C ASP A 192 -7.76 -25.41 8.40
N VAL A 193 -6.58 -24.88 8.74
CA VAL A 193 -5.39 -24.94 7.86
C VAL A 193 -4.96 -26.38 7.63
N LEU A 194 -4.93 -27.20 8.67
CA LEU A 194 -4.60 -28.63 8.60
C LEU A 194 -5.59 -29.38 7.70
N GLU A 195 -6.88 -29.13 7.88
CA GLU A 195 -7.93 -29.73 7.04
C GLU A 195 -7.87 -29.23 5.59
N THR A 196 -7.63 -27.94 5.35
CA THR A 196 -7.37 -27.38 4.02
C THR A 196 -6.19 -28.07 3.34
N CYS A 197 -5.08 -28.27 4.05
CA CYS A 197 -3.92 -28.99 3.54
C CYS A 197 -4.28 -30.44 3.19
N ARG A 198 -5.03 -31.16 4.04
CA ARG A 198 -5.50 -32.53 3.74
C ARG A 198 -6.33 -32.61 2.47
N ARG A 199 -7.31 -31.71 2.32
CA ARG A 199 -8.15 -31.65 1.12
C ARG A 199 -7.33 -31.31 -0.11
N ALA A 200 -6.43 -30.33 -0.02
CA ALA A 200 -5.57 -29.96 -1.14
C ALA A 200 -4.64 -31.09 -1.58
N LEU A 201 -4.02 -31.80 -0.64
CA LEU A 201 -3.14 -32.95 -0.92
C LEU A 201 -3.92 -34.17 -1.49
N ALA A 202 -5.19 -34.34 -1.14
CA ALA A 202 -6.04 -35.39 -1.66
C ALA A 202 -6.67 -35.05 -3.02
N SER A 203 -6.65 -33.80 -3.44
CA SER A 203 -7.29 -33.31 -4.66
C SER A 203 -6.39 -33.43 -5.87
N GLU A 204 -6.92 -33.96 -6.98
CA GLU A 204 -6.25 -33.93 -8.29
C GLU A 204 -6.17 -32.51 -8.88
N TRP A 205 -7.01 -31.60 -8.38
CA TRP A 205 -7.20 -30.24 -8.95
C TRP A 205 -6.50 -29.13 -8.18
N LEU A 206 -5.95 -29.42 -6.99
CA LEU A 206 -5.21 -28.48 -6.19
C LEU A 206 -3.70 -28.80 -6.16
N ASP A 207 -2.90 -27.76 -6.11
CA ASP A 207 -1.46 -27.83 -5.95
C ASP A 207 -1.09 -27.00 -4.71
N LEU A 208 -0.90 -27.65 -3.58
CA LEU A 208 -0.58 -27.02 -2.32
C LEU A 208 0.90 -26.61 -2.32
N VAL A 209 1.18 -25.32 -2.51
CA VAL A 209 2.54 -24.82 -2.72
C VAL A 209 3.15 -24.12 -1.52
N GLY A 210 2.36 -23.58 -0.58
CA GLY A 210 2.93 -22.84 0.54
C GLY A 210 1.93 -22.51 1.64
N LEU A 211 2.36 -21.61 2.52
CA LEU A 211 1.54 -20.98 3.55
C LEU A 211 1.64 -19.48 3.43
N HIS A 212 0.53 -18.77 3.69
CA HIS A 212 0.46 -17.32 3.71
C HIS A 212 0.03 -16.81 5.07
N HIS A 213 0.65 -15.70 5.50
CA HIS A 213 0.21 -14.89 6.64
C HIS A 213 0.25 -13.41 6.30
N HIS A 214 -0.56 -12.60 6.99
CA HIS A 214 -0.46 -11.16 6.91
C HIS A 214 -0.71 -10.53 8.27
N VAL A 215 0.32 -9.91 8.82
CA VAL A 215 0.31 -9.37 10.19
C VAL A 215 -0.60 -8.15 10.40
N GLY A 216 -0.95 -7.46 9.32
CA GLY A 216 -1.73 -6.24 9.41
C GLY A 216 -1.05 -5.07 8.68
N ARG A 217 -1.27 -3.85 9.13
CA ARG A 217 -0.79 -2.64 8.45
C ARG A 217 0.11 -1.79 9.34
N TRP A 218 1.08 -1.08 8.70
CA TRP A 218 2.06 -0.16 9.25
C TRP A 218 2.67 -0.57 10.60
N THR A 219 3.34 -1.70 10.58
CA THR A 219 4.01 -2.25 11.74
C THR A 219 5.45 -1.75 11.81
N ASN A 220 5.74 -0.90 12.78
CA ASN A 220 7.10 -0.46 13.11
C ASN A 220 7.82 -1.46 14.03
N ASP A 221 7.08 -2.41 14.58
CA ASP A 221 7.59 -3.35 15.56
C ASP A 221 8.26 -4.55 14.89
N LEU A 222 9.58 -4.58 14.99
CA LEU A 222 10.39 -5.69 14.49
C LEU A 222 10.19 -6.97 15.31
N GLY A 223 9.81 -6.85 16.60
CA GLY A 223 9.50 -7.99 17.46
C GLY A 223 8.29 -8.77 16.97
N LEU A 224 7.24 -8.04 16.52
CA LEU A 224 6.06 -8.65 15.93
C LEU A 224 6.39 -9.42 14.65
N HIS A 225 7.22 -8.86 13.77
CA HIS A 225 7.64 -9.57 12.56
C HIS A 225 8.42 -10.86 12.88
N ARG A 226 9.30 -10.83 13.89
CA ARG A 226 9.99 -12.04 14.37
C ARG A 226 9.01 -13.08 14.91
N ALA A 227 8.03 -12.66 15.70
CA ALA A 227 7.01 -13.55 16.26
C ALA A 227 6.18 -14.22 15.16
N VAL A 228 5.76 -13.47 14.14
CA VAL A 228 5.05 -14.00 12.96
C VAL A 228 5.87 -15.09 12.26
N VAL A 229 7.15 -14.81 11.98
CA VAL A 229 8.03 -15.78 11.32
C VAL A 229 8.18 -17.05 12.13
N ARG A 230 8.42 -16.92 13.45
CA ARG A 230 8.55 -18.09 14.36
C ARG A 230 7.32 -18.95 14.34
N GLU A 231 6.15 -18.36 14.50
CA GLU A 231 4.89 -19.08 14.56
C GLU A 231 4.56 -19.74 13.22
N GLN A 232 4.77 -19.05 12.11
CA GLN A 232 4.53 -19.62 10.78
C GLN A 232 5.45 -20.80 10.47
N VAL A 233 6.72 -20.73 10.86
CA VAL A 233 7.67 -21.86 10.72
C VAL A 233 7.27 -23.01 11.66
N ALA A 234 6.83 -22.72 12.88
CA ALA A 234 6.33 -23.76 13.80
C ALA A 234 5.09 -24.47 13.22
N TRP A 235 4.15 -23.75 12.58
CA TRP A 235 3.01 -24.36 11.90
C TRP A 235 3.46 -25.21 10.70
N ALA A 236 4.44 -24.75 9.92
CA ALA A 236 5.00 -25.54 8.82
C ALA A 236 5.63 -26.86 9.34
N ALA A 237 6.33 -26.82 10.46
CA ALA A 237 6.90 -28.00 11.08
C ALA A 237 5.81 -28.99 11.55
N ARG A 238 4.74 -28.50 12.19
CA ARG A 238 3.61 -29.34 12.59
C ARG A 238 2.92 -29.98 11.39
N LEU A 239 2.70 -29.24 10.31
CA LEU A 239 2.11 -29.79 9.07
C LEU A 239 2.99 -30.86 8.43
N ARG A 240 4.32 -30.70 8.46
CA ARG A 240 5.26 -31.73 8.04
C ARG A 240 5.08 -33.00 8.88
N ASP A 241 5.02 -32.87 10.20
CA ASP A 241 4.94 -34.00 11.11
C ASP A 241 3.58 -34.72 11.01
N GLU A 242 2.48 -33.98 10.76
CA GLU A 242 1.14 -34.57 10.67
C GLU A 242 0.79 -35.07 9.26
N LEU A 243 1.32 -34.47 8.18
CA LEU A 243 0.95 -34.74 6.79
C LEU A 243 2.09 -35.26 5.92
N GLY A 244 3.33 -35.23 6.39
CA GLY A 244 4.50 -35.51 5.54
C GLY A 244 4.75 -34.47 4.45
N TRP A 245 4.14 -33.26 4.57
CA TRP A 245 4.24 -32.19 3.59
C TRP A 245 4.99 -30.98 4.16
N THR A 246 5.83 -30.38 3.31
CA THR A 246 6.54 -29.12 3.65
C THR A 246 6.23 -28.05 2.61
N PRO A 247 6.02 -26.78 3.03
CA PRO A 247 5.75 -25.69 2.09
C PRO A 247 6.98 -25.37 1.22
N ALA A 248 6.77 -25.22 -0.07
CA ALA A 248 7.77 -24.67 -0.99
C ALA A 248 7.88 -23.14 -0.86
N HIS A 249 6.82 -22.48 -0.36
CA HIS A 249 6.73 -21.04 -0.14
C HIS A 249 6.32 -20.75 1.30
N LEU A 250 6.94 -19.73 1.90
CA LEU A 250 6.45 -19.09 3.12
C LEU A 250 6.25 -17.61 2.82
N ASP A 251 4.99 -17.21 2.74
CA ASP A 251 4.59 -15.83 2.54
C ASP A 251 4.19 -15.21 3.88
N ILE A 252 4.93 -14.22 4.31
CA ILE A 252 4.68 -13.51 5.57
C ILE A 252 3.86 -12.23 5.39
N GLY A 253 3.38 -11.98 4.17
CA GLY A 253 2.58 -10.81 3.84
C GLY A 253 3.35 -9.50 3.86
N GLY A 254 2.61 -8.43 4.06
CA GLY A 254 3.15 -7.07 4.11
C GLY A 254 3.11 -6.47 5.51
N GLY A 255 2.65 -5.22 5.57
CA GLY A 255 2.53 -4.47 6.83
C GLY A 255 3.74 -3.60 7.15
N LEU A 256 4.82 -3.66 6.37
CA LEU A 256 6.00 -2.83 6.57
C LEU A 256 5.60 -1.35 6.52
N ALA A 257 5.99 -0.61 7.56
CA ALA A 257 5.64 0.79 7.71
C ALA A 257 6.45 1.70 6.79
N TRP A 258 5.94 2.89 6.62
CA TRP A 258 6.65 4.05 6.12
C TRP A 258 6.45 5.20 7.11
N GLY A 259 7.50 5.92 7.43
CA GLY A 259 7.48 7.10 8.30
C GLY A 259 8.72 7.94 8.09
N ARG A 260 8.66 9.21 8.52
CA ARG A 260 9.80 10.13 8.45
C ARG A 260 10.51 10.22 9.79
N PRO A 261 11.86 10.38 9.80
CA PRO A 261 12.63 10.54 11.05
C PRO A 261 12.24 11.79 11.86
N GLU A 262 11.68 12.79 11.18
CA GLU A 262 11.38 14.13 11.71
C GLU A 262 9.93 14.26 12.17
N GLY A 263 9.27 13.15 12.53
CA GLY A 263 7.87 13.13 12.90
C GLY A 263 7.50 14.20 13.93
N HIS A 264 6.43 14.94 13.65
CA HIS A 264 5.96 16.07 14.46
C HIS A 264 4.50 15.90 14.93
N GLY A 265 3.90 14.73 14.71
CA GLY A 265 2.52 14.47 15.01
C GLY A 265 2.29 13.38 16.06
N PRO A 266 1.06 13.28 16.58
CA PRO A 266 0.68 12.27 17.56
C PRO A 266 0.46 10.89 16.94
N ASP A 267 0.53 10.75 15.60
CA ASP A 267 0.09 9.58 14.86
C ASP A 267 1.23 8.60 14.54
N ALA A 268 0.90 7.32 14.36
CA ALA A 268 1.88 6.25 14.16
C ALA A 268 2.70 6.38 12.87
N ASN A 269 2.15 7.00 11.84
CA ASN A 269 2.86 7.22 10.58
C ASN A 269 3.80 8.44 10.61
N ASP A 270 3.76 9.20 11.69
CA ASP A 270 4.67 10.31 11.93
C ASP A 270 5.92 9.86 12.72
N ARG A 271 5.98 8.60 13.10
CA ARG A 271 7.16 7.99 13.72
C ARG A 271 8.10 7.47 12.64
N SER A 272 9.42 7.50 12.93
CA SER A 272 10.40 6.85 12.05
C SER A 272 10.05 5.36 11.91
N ALA A 273 10.01 4.89 10.66
CA ALA A 273 9.90 3.47 10.39
C ALA A 273 11.30 2.82 10.35
N PRO A 274 11.43 1.53 10.69
CA PRO A 274 12.63 0.78 10.40
C PRO A 274 12.96 0.82 8.91
N ASP A 275 14.23 0.86 8.57
CA ASP A 275 14.67 0.74 7.19
C ASP A 275 14.55 -0.70 6.65
N TYR A 276 14.79 -0.88 5.35
CA TYR A 276 14.68 -2.20 4.72
C TYR A 276 15.69 -3.21 5.29
N ASP A 277 16.86 -2.76 5.73
CA ASP A 277 17.87 -3.63 6.35
C ASP A 277 17.42 -4.15 7.70
N ALA A 278 16.81 -3.29 8.53
CA ALA A 278 16.26 -3.69 9.82
C ALA A 278 15.09 -4.68 9.69
N TYR A 279 14.19 -4.46 8.72
CA TYR A 279 13.12 -5.42 8.41
C TYR A 279 13.68 -6.74 7.90
N ALA A 280 14.64 -6.70 6.97
CA ALA A 280 15.26 -7.90 6.42
C ALA A 280 16.00 -8.69 7.51
N GLU A 281 16.69 -8.01 8.41
CA GLU A 281 17.34 -8.66 9.58
C GLU A 281 16.31 -9.32 10.48
N ALA A 282 15.24 -8.61 10.83
CA ALA A 282 14.21 -9.16 11.71
C ALA A 282 13.49 -10.37 11.10
N ILE A 283 13.26 -10.37 9.80
CA ILE A 283 12.46 -11.38 9.11
C ILE A 283 13.34 -12.53 8.60
N ALA A 284 14.32 -12.22 7.76
CA ALA A 284 15.09 -13.22 7.05
C ALA A 284 16.08 -13.98 7.96
N ALA A 285 16.71 -13.27 8.92
CA ALA A 285 17.58 -13.95 9.88
C ALA A 285 16.78 -14.87 10.81
N THR A 286 15.62 -14.37 11.34
CA THR A 286 14.74 -15.21 12.15
C THR A 286 14.22 -16.43 11.38
N LEU A 287 13.89 -16.25 10.08
CA LEU A 287 13.48 -17.37 9.23
C LEU A 287 14.58 -18.43 9.13
N SER A 288 15.80 -18.03 8.84
CA SER A 288 16.94 -18.95 8.73
C SER A 288 17.16 -19.76 10.02
N ASP A 289 17.14 -19.07 11.17
CA ASP A 289 17.33 -19.69 12.49
C ASP A 289 16.22 -20.71 12.80
N GLU A 290 14.96 -20.35 12.55
CA GLU A 290 13.82 -21.24 12.84
C GLU A 290 13.75 -22.42 11.85
N LEU A 291 14.05 -22.22 10.57
CA LEU A 291 14.14 -23.31 9.60
C LEU A 291 15.22 -24.34 10.02
N GLN A 292 16.37 -23.87 10.46
CA GLN A 292 17.43 -24.72 10.99
C GLN A 292 16.97 -25.47 12.27
N ARG A 293 16.35 -24.74 13.19
CA ARG A 293 15.83 -25.30 14.47
C ARG A 293 14.86 -26.45 14.24
N TYR A 294 13.95 -26.33 13.28
CA TYR A 294 12.95 -27.35 12.97
C TYR A 294 13.38 -28.35 11.91
N GLY A 295 14.58 -28.23 11.34
CA GLY A 295 15.07 -29.10 10.28
C GLY A 295 14.21 -29.04 9.01
N LEU A 296 13.66 -27.87 8.70
CA LEU A 296 12.95 -27.60 7.45
C LEU A 296 13.95 -27.20 6.36
N GLY A 297 13.60 -27.46 5.11
CA GLY A 297 14.39 -27.02 3.97
C GLY A 297 14.37 -25.50 3.81
N GLU A 298 14.83 -25.00 2.67
CA GLU A 298 14.86 -23.57 2.34
C GLU A 298 13.67 -23.20 1.43
N PRO A 299 12.46 -22.91 1.97
CA PRO A 299 11.33 -22.46 1.17
C PRO A 299 11.62 -21.08 0.56
N LEU A 300 10.90 -20.72 -0.50
CA LEU A 300 10.92 -19.35 -1.02
C LEU A 300 10.24 -18.43 0.00
N LEU A 301 10.96 -17.43 0.50
CA LEU A 301 10.39 -16.35 1.30
C LEU A 301 9.67 -15.37 0.38
N MET A 302 8.39 -15.13 0.62
CA MET A 302 7.61 -14.08 -0.03
C MET A 302 7.26 -13.00 0.96
N ILE A 303 7.30 -11.74 0.53
CA ILE A 303 6.84 -10.57 1.29
C ILE A 303 6.03 -9.66 0.38
N GLU A 304 4.97 -9.06 0.93
CA GLU A 304 3.98 -8.25 0.21
C GLU A 304 4.03 -6.75 0.61
N PRO A 305 5.16 -6.04 0.44
CA PRO A 305 5.25 -4.64 0.81
C PRO A 305 4.42 -3.77 -0.13
N GLY A 306 3.54 -2.94 0.43
CA GLY A 306 2.80 -1.92 -0.31
C GLY A 306 3.28 -0.53 0.09
N ARG A 307 2.92 -0.11 1.32
CA ARG A 307 3.20 1.21 1.86
C ARG A 307 4.69 1.56 1.86
N ALA A 308 5.52 0.68 2.36
CA ALA A 308 6.97 0.91 2.44
C ALA A 308 7.61 1.15 1.05
N LEU A 309 7.05 0.59 -0.02
CA LEU A 309 7.54 0.77 -1.38
C LEU A 309 6.92 1.98 -2.11
N ALA A 310 5.70 2.38 -1.73
CA ALA A 310 4.94 3.32 -2.54
C ALA A 310 4.69 4.68 -1.86
N SER A 311 4.87 4.85 -0.55
CA SER A 311 4.55 6.14 0.08
C SER A 311 5.39 7.28 -0.50
N ASN A 312 6.71 7.18 -0.42
CA ASN A 312 7.65 8.23 -0.79
C ASN A 312 7.90 8.39 -2.29
N ILE A 313 7.18 7.63 -3.13
CA ILE A 313 7.35 7.75 -4.58
C ILE A 313 6.66 8.98 -5.15
N GLY A 314 5.78 9.65 -4.36
CA GLY A 314 5.00 10.73 -4.92
C GLY A 314 4.49 11.76 -3.92
N VAL A 315 4.01 12.85 -4.51
CA VAL A 315 3.43 14.00 -3.83
C VAL A 315 2.07 14.34 -4.44
N LEU A 316 1.21 15.01 -3.65
CA LEU A 316 0.01 15.67 -4.17
C LEU A 316 0.25 17.18 -4.17
N LEU A 317 0.31 17.78 -5.34
CA LEU A 317 0.39 19.23 -5.53
C LEU A 317 -1.01 19.83 -5.48
N THR A 318 -1.15 20.92 -4.76
CA THR A 318 -2.41 21.65 -4.60
C THR A 318 -2.16 23.16 -4.60
N ARG A 319 -3.11 23.93 -5.08
CA ARG A 319 -2.98 25.40 -5.18
C ARG A 319 -3.82 26.09 -4.11
N VAL A 320 -3.23 27.09 -3.48
CA VAL A 320 -3.91 27.94 -2.51
C VAL A 320 -4.93 28.84 -3.23
N GLY A 321 -6.18 28.74 -2.80
CA GLY A 321 -7.30 29.58 -3.26
C GLY A 321 -7.50 30.81 -2.39
N THR A 322 -7.78 30.61 -1.10
CA THR A 322 -8.11 31.69 -0.16
C THR A 322 -7.40 31.47 1.16
N VAL A 323 -6.85 32.55 1.72
CA VAL A 323 -6.32 32.55 3.10
C VAL A 323 -7.24 33.39 3.96
N LYS A 324 -7.66 32.87 5.13
CA LYS A 324 -8.54 33.52 6.10
C LYS A 324 -7.89 33.48 7.47
N THR A 325 -7.72 34.64 8.08
CA THR A 325 -7.29 34.74 9.48
C THR A 325 -8.46 35.14 10.35
N TRP A 326 -8.71 34.36 11.41
CA TRP A 326 -9.78 34.60 12.36
C TRP A 326 -9.24 35.39 13.56
N PRO A 327 -10.08 36.23 14.22
CA PRO A 327 -9.68 36.84 15.48
C PRO A 327 -9.30 35.76 16.50
N GLY A 328 -8.11 35.87 17.08
CA GLY A 328 -7.51 34.84 17.94
C GLY A 328 -6.40 34.04 17.27
N ASN A 329 -5.90 34.51 16.10
CA ASN A 329 -4.74 34.00 15.36
C ASN A 329 -4.90 32.64 14.69
N LYS A 330 -6.12 32.14 14.49
CA LYS A 330 -6.36 30.96 13.65
C LYS A 330 -6.31 31.34 12.18
N THR A 331 -5.44 30.71 11.42
CA THR A 331 -5.34 30.92 9.95
C THR A 331 -5.71 29.65 9.20
N TRP A 332 -6.70 29.76 8.32
CA TRP A 332 -7.05 28.71 7.36
C TRP A 332 -6.53 29.04 5.98
N VAL A 333 -5.81 28.11 5.41
CA VAL A 333 -5.37 28.15 4.01
C VAL A 333 -6.21 27.16 3.22
N ASN A 334 -7.13 27.69 2.41
CA ASN A 334 -8.00 26.86 1.56
C ASN A 334 -7.23 26.48 0.31
N VAL A 335 -7.15 25.18 0.04
CA VAL A 335 -6.49 24.59 -1.13
C VAL A 335 -7.52 23.92 -2.05
N ASP A 336 -7.16 23.64 -3.28
CA ASP A 336 -8.04 22.96 -4.24
C ASP A 336 -8.04 21.43 -4.11
N ALA A 337 -7.10 20.84 -3.36
CA ALA A 337 -7.17 19.44 -2.94
C ALA A 337 -8.15 19.26 -1.76
N SER A 338 -8.60 18.04 -1.56
CA SER A 338 -9.56 17.67 -0.51
C SER A 338 -9.27 16.28 0.07
N GLN A 339 -9.98 15.93 1.13
CA GLN A 339 -9.96 14.56 1.68
C GLN A 339 -10.47 13.51 0.69
N ASN A 340 -11.16 13.89 -0.40
CA ASN A 340 -11.43 12.99 -1.52
C ASN A 340 -10.15 12.42 -2.13
N HIS A 341 -9.08 13.20 -2.18
CA HIS A 341 -7.80 12.80 -2.79
C HIS A 341 -6.89 12.07 -1.80
N LEU A 342 -7.01 12.37 -0.50
CA LEU A 342 -6.27 11.74 0.58
C LEU A 342 -7.20 11.21 1.68
N PRO A 343 -8.08 10.23 1.37
CA PRO A 343 -9.11 9.78 2.31
C PRO A 343 -8.56 9.06 3.54
N ASN A 344 -7.29 8.67 3.55
CA ASN A 344 -6.64 8.13 4.74
C ASN A 344 -6.57 9.13 5.91
N ILE A 345 -6.64 10.44 5.65
CA ILE A 345 -6.75 11.46 6.71
C ILE A 345 -7.97 11.15 7.59
N LEU A 346 -9.14 10.88 6.96
CA LEU A 346 -10.37 10.53 7.68
C LEU A 346 -10.40 9.09 8.18
N THR A 347 -10.06 8.14 7.28
CA THR A 347 -10.33 6.72 7.54
C THR A 347 -9.27 6.05 8.40
N ALA A 348 -8.10 6.69 8.55
CA ALA A 348 -6.97 6.12 9.27
C ALA A 348 -6.22 7.15 10.14
N ASN A 349 -6.76 8.36 10.26
CA ASN A 349 -6.09 9.47 10.95
C ASN A 349 -4.65 9.66 10.47
N TRP A 350 -4.46 9.60 9.13
CA TRP A 350 -3.13 9.61 8.52
C TRP A 350 -2.60 11.03 8.40
N TYR A 351 -1.39 11.24 8.90
CA TYR A 351 -0.69 12.52 8.77
C TYR A 351 0.13 12.55 7.48
N TYR A 352 -0.11 13.54 6.63
CA TYR A 352 0.75 13.86 5.49
C TYR A 352 1.54 15.12 5.78
N HIS A 353 2.86 15.06 5.64
CA HIS A 353 3.70 16.25 5.71
C HIS A 353 3.39 17.17 4.54
N ALA A 354 3.39 18.48 4.79
CA ALA A 354 3.12 19.48 3.79
C ALA A 354 4.25 20.51 3.72
N VAL A 355 4.59 20.92 2.51
CA VAL A 355 5.60 21.95 2.25
C VAL A 355 5.10 22.95 1.20
N ALA A 356 5.51 24.22 1.30
CA ALA A 356 5.30 25.19 0.23
C ALA A 356 6.29 24.92 -0.90
N ALA A 357 5.78 24.69 -2.13
CA ALA A 357 6.65 24.26 -3.22
C ALA A 357 7.73 25.28 -3.61
N ALA A 358 7.44 26.57 -3.47
CA ALA A 358 8.39 27.66 -3.74
C ALA A 358 9.38 27.95 -2.60
N ASN A 359 9.13 27.40 -1.40
CA ASN A 359 10.01 27.52 -0.22
C ASN A 359 9.85 26.26 0.62
N ALA A 360 10.41 25.15 0.15
CA ALA A 360 10.21 23.81 0.72
C ALA A 360 11.17 23.50 1.88
N ASP A 361 12.14 24.38 2.14
CA ASP A 361 13.05 24.31 3.28
C ASP A 361 13.20 25.72 3.93
N PRO A 362 12.09 26.28 4.46
CA PRO A 362 12.09 27.63 5.03
C PRO A 362 12.90 27.68 6.33
N HIS A 363 13.44 28.88 6.63
CA HIS A 363 14.03 29.11 7.93
C HIS A 363 12.97 29.02 9.03
N PRO A 364 13.23 28.40 10.20
CA PRO A 364 12.25 28.24 11.27
C PRO A 364 11.54 29.53 11.70
N ALA A 365 12.23 30.69 11.65
CA ALA A 365 11.65 31.99 11.98
C ALA A 365 10.62 32.50 10.96
N GLU A 366 10.52 31.89 9.77
CA GLU A 366 9.54 32.23 8.73
C GLU A 366 8.24 31.44 8.88
N LEU A 367 8.21 30.44 9.77
CA LEU A 367 7.11 29.52 9.94
C LEU A 367 6.02 30.10 10.85
N GLY A 368 4.77 29.98 10.41
CA GLY A 368 3.58 30.22 11.20
C GLY A 368 2.64 29.01 11.16
N GLU A 369 1.81 28.89 12.20
CA GLU A 369 0.84 27.80 12.27
C GLU A 369 -0.39 28.10 11.41
N VAL A 370 -0.76 27.16 10.52
CA VAL A 370 -1.95 27.23 9.68
C VAL A 370 -2.68 25.89 9.64
N ASP A 371 -4.00 25.93 9.37
CA ASP A 371 -4.75 24.75 8.96
C ASP A 371 -4.91 24.76 7.43
N LEU A 372 -4.47 23.68 6.79
CA LEU A 372 -4.74 23.43 5.37
C LEU A 372 -6.11 22.77 5.26
N VAL A 373 -7.02 23.37 4.50
CA VAL A 373 -8.41 22.89 4.37
C VAL A 373 -8.82 22.84 2.91
N GLY A 374 -9.62 21.83 2.56
CA GLY A 374 -10.12 21.63 1.20
C GLY A 374 -11.50 22.27 0.97
N PRO A 375 -12.09 22.08 -0.23
CA PRO A 375 -13.34 22.69 -0.65
C PRO A 375 -14.61 21.88 -0.33
N LEU A 376 -14.53 20.72 0.32
CA LEU A 376 -15.71 19.89 0.60
C LEU A 376 -16.65 20.56 1.63
N CYS A 377 -17.90 20.17 1.60
CA CYS A 377 -18.91 20.67 2.58
C CYS A 377 -18.72 20.14 4.00
N THR A 378 -17.79 19.23 4.23
CA THR A 378 -17.30 18.78 5.54
C THR A 378 -16.27 19.76 6.08
N PHE A 379 -15.71 19.52 7.27
CA PHE A 379 -14.58 20.33 7.76
C PHE A 379 -13.34 20.27 6.85
N ASP A 380 -13.21 19.19 6.10
CA ASP A 380 -12.20 18.96 5.05
C ASP A 380 -10.78 19.38 5.44
N VAL A 381 -10.39 19.06 6.68
CA VAL A 381 -9.06 19.39 7.19
C VAL A 381 -8.04 18.45 6.58
N MET A 382 -7.23 18.99 5.67
CA MET A 382 -6.12 18.28 5.03
C MET A 382 -4.87 18.22 5.90
N GLY A 383 -4.71 19.21 6.78
CA GLY A 383 -3.63 19.26 7.74
C GLY A 383 -3.86 20.33 8.79
N ALA A 384 -4.11 19.93 10.05
CA ALA A 384 -4.25 20.83 11.16
C ALA A 384 -2.89 21.24 11.72
N ALA A 385 -2.78 22.48 12.20
CA ALA A 385 -1.62 23.03 12.91
C ALA A 385 -0.28 22.79 12.14
N ARG A 386 -0.28 23.07 10.82
CA ARG A 386 0.91 22.94 10.00
C ARG A 386 1.83 24.17 10.13
N CYS A 387 3.12 23.95 10.42
CA CYS A 387 4.11 25.01 10.39
C CYS A 387 4.50 25.28 8.93
N MET A 388 4.04 26.41 8.38
CA MET A 388 4.23 26.78 6.98
C MET A 388 4.78 28.21 6.88
N PRO A 389 5.54 28.56 5.83
CA PRO A 389 5.82 29.97 5.51
C PRO A 389 4.51 30.68 5.18
N ALA A 390 4.53 32.02 5.19
CA ALA A 390 3.36 32.81 4.84
C ALA A 390 2.89 32.46 3.42
N LEU A 391 1.66 31.96 3.31
CA LEU A 391 1.03 31.52 2.06
C LEU A 391 0.02 32.57 1.57
N ARG A 392 -0.10 32.67 0.26
CA ARG A 392 -1.05 33.55 -0.43
C ARG A 392 -1.73 32.82 -1.59
N ARG A 393 -2.78 33.41 -2.12
CA ARG A 393 -3.49 32.88 -3.29
C ARG A 393 -2.54 32.64 -4.45
N GLY A 394 -2.63 31.46 -5.06
CA GLY A 394 -1.82 31.05 -6.18
C GLY A 394 -0.59 30.21 -5.79
N ASP A 395 -0.15 30.27 -4.54
CA ASP A 395 0.97 29.46 -4.07
C ASP A 395 0.64 27.96 -4.17
N VAL A 396 1.67 27.16 -4.41
CA VAL A 396 1.56 25.70 -4.48
C VAL A 396 2.03 25.06 -3.18
N VAL A 397 1.23 24.18 -2.64
CA VAL A 397 1.55 23.33 -1.49
C VAL A 397 1.66 21.90 -1.98
N ALA A 398 2.64 21.16 -1.48
CA ALA A 398 2.80 19.74 -1.74
C ALA A 398 2.55 18.94 -0.46
N PHE A 399 1.65 17.96 -0.52
CA PHE A 399 1.55 16.91 0.48
C PHE A 399 2.49 15.77 0.08
N LEU A 400 3.41 15.40 0.98
CA LEU A 400 4.43 14.40 0.73
C LEU A 400 3.90 12.98 1.03
N ASP A 401 4.59 11.95 0.50
CA ASP A 401 4.31 10.53 0.75
C ASP A 401 2.92 10.06 0.33
N THR A 402 2.38 10.66 -0.74
CA THR A 402 1.03 10.36 -1.23
C THR A 402 0.98 9.25 -2.27
N GLY A 403 2.11 8.64 -2.62
CA GLY A 403 2.16 7.59 -3.64
C GLY A 403 1.44 6.29 -3.24
N ALA A 404 1.26 6.05 -1.93
CA ALA A 404 0.49 4.91 -1.43
C ALA A 404 -0.90 5.34 -0.93
N TYR A 405 -1.94 4.66 -1.42
CA TYR A 405 -3.34 4.86 -1.00
C TYR A 405 -3.88 6.29 -1.20
N GLY A 406 -3.26 7.10 -2.03
CA GLY A 406 -3.78 8.37 -2.52
C GLY A 406 -4.73 8.12 -3.69
N GLU A 407 -4.19 8.03 -4.91
CA GLU A 407 -4.95 7.82 -6.14
C GLU A 407 -5.93 6.64 -6.06
N THR A 408 -5.47 5.48 -5.57
CA THR A 408 -6.28 4.26 -5.49
C THR A 408 -7.51 4.35 -4.59
N LYS A 409 -7.51 5.24 -3.62
CA LYS A 409 -8.64 5.48 -2.70
C LYS A 409 -9.39 6.75 -3.00
N ALA A 410 -8.97 7.54 -3.99
CA ALA A 410 -9.59 8.81 -4.31
C ALA A 410 -11.09 8.65 -4.62
N ALA A 411 -11.90 9.56 -4.06
CA ALA A 411 -13.35 9.57 -4.11
C ALA A 411 -13.89 10.77 -4.88
N THR A 412 -15.19 10.75 -5.17
CA THR A 412 -15.90 11.81 -5.91
C THR A 412 -17.02 12.44 -5.07
N PHE A 413 -16.85 12.51 -3.74
CA PHE A 413 -17.81 13.19 -2.88
C PHE A 413 -17.98 14.67 -3.29
N ASN A 414 -19.18 15.22 -3.15
CA ASN A 414 -19.61 16.52 -3.71
C ASN A 414 -19.48 16.61 -5.25
N ALA A 415 -19.49 15.46 -5.95
CA ALA A 415 -19.30 15.34 -7.39
C ALA A 415 -17.99 15.97 -7.91
N GLN A 416 -16.95 16.02 -7.07
CA GLN A 416 -15.64 16.51 -7.48
C GLN A 416 -14.92 15.45 -8.35
N PRO A 417 -14.39 15.85 -9.52
CA PRO A 417 -13.55 14.97 -10.32
C PRO A 417 -12.24 14.61 -9.63
N ARG A 418 -11.76 13.38 -9.86
CA ARG A 418 -10.44 12.95 -9.39
C ARG A 418 -9.34 13.64 -10.20
N PRO A 419 -8.17 13.94 -9.57
CA PRO A 419 -7.07 14.63 -10.23
C PRO A 419 -6.34 13.73 -11.23
N ALA A 420 -5.54 14.33 -12.08
CA ALA A 420 -4.57 13.62 -12.91
C ALA A 420 -3.42 13.05 -12.05
N THR A 421 -2.75 12.03 -12.61
CA THR A 421 -1.47 11.52 -12.10
C THR A 421 -0.42 11.63 -13.19
N VAL A 422 0.72 12.25 -12.87
CA VAL A 422 1.88 12.41 -13.74
C VAL A 422 3.03 11.59 -13.21
N LEU A 423 3.70 10.85 -14.09
CA LEU A 423 4.95 10.16 -13.84
C LEU A 423 6.12 11.00 -14.32
N VAL A 424 7.08 11.24 -13.45
CA VAL A 424 8.34 11.97 -13.78
C VAL A 424 9.48 10.96 -13.87
N SER A 425 10.30 11.10 -14.92
CA SER A 425 11.52 10.33 -15.15
C SER A 425 12.60 11.27 -15.72
N GLY A 426 13.50 11.75 -14.88
CA GLY A 426 14.45 12.81 -15.20
C GLY A 426 13.72 14.09 -15.58
N GLU A 427 13.93 14.56 -16.81
CA GLU A 427 13.28 15.76 -17.38
C GLU A 427 11.88 15.47 -17.96
N ARG A 428 11.50 14.21 -18.15
CA ARG A 428 10.20 13.83 -18.74
C ARG A 428 9.12 13.84 -17.69
N ALA A 429 7.94 14.30 -18.08
CA ALA A 429 6.73 14.24 -17.27
C ALA A 429 5.56 13.81 -18.16
N GLU A 430 4.95 12.68 -17.85
CA GLU A 430 3.94 12.03 -18.68
C GLU A 430 2.68 11.74 -17.85
N VAL A 431 1.50 12.04 -18.40
CA VAL A 431 0.22 11.70 -17.77
C VAL A 431 0.03 10.19 -17.83
N ILE A 432 -0.14 9.57 -16.65
CA ILE A 432 -0.43 8.13 -16.52
C ILE A 432 -1.85 7.87 -16.02
N THR A 433 -2.54 8.90 -15.52
CA THR A 433 -3.98 8.91 -15.25
C THR A 433 -4.52 10.28 -15.66
N GLU A 434 -5.49 10.30 -16.56
CA GLU A 434 -6.16 11.53 -16.96
C GLU A 434 -6.99 12.12 -15.82
N ARG A 435 -7.08 13.46 -15.77
CA ARG A 435 -8.00 14.16 -14.87
C ARG A 435 -9.44 13.84 -15.26
N GLU A 436 -10.26 13.41 -14.30
CA GLU A 436 -11.69 13.22 -14.56
C GLU A 436 -12.36 14.54 -14.96
N THR A 437 -13.30 14.43 -15.87
CA THR A 437 -14.27 15.48 -16.19
C THR A 437 -15.56 15.27 -15.39
N LEU A 438 -16.45 16.26 -15.37
CA LEU A 438 -17.79 16.06 -14.79
C LEU A 438 -18.54 14.93 -15.50
N ARG A 439 -18.29 14.71 -16.80
CA ARG A 439 -18.89 13.60 -17.53
C ARG A 439 -18.48 12.23 -16.97
N ASP A 440 -17.24 12.08 -16.55
CA ASP A 440 -16.75 10.84 -15.96
C ASP A 440 -17.43 10.58 -14.61
N VAL A 441 -17.63 11.63 -13.81
CA VAL A 441 -18.30 11.53 -12.51
C VAL A 441 -19.77 11.16 -12.63
N ILE A 442 -20.52 11.82 -13.55
CA ILE A 442 -21.97 11.69 -13.66
C ILE A 442 -22.42 10.75 -14.79
N GLY A 443 -21.53 10.29 -15.66
CA GLY A 443 -21.87 9.59 -16.90
C GLY A 443 -22.64 8.29 -16.74
N ARG A 444 -22.57 7.65 -15.55
CA ARG A 444 -23.33 6.44 -15.23
C ARG A 444 -24.73 6.71 -14.67
N TYR A 445 -25.08 7.95 -14.31
CA TYR A 445 -26.41 8.27 -13.82
C TYR A 445 -27.43 8.30 -14.94
N ARG A 446 -28.64 7.88 -14.63
CA ARG A 446 -29.78 7.90 -15.55
C ARG A 446 -30.96 8.56 -14.87
N VAL A 447 -31.60 9.51 -15.55
CA VAL A 447 -32.88 10.07 -15.10
C VAL A 447 -34.00 9.30 -15.82
N PRO A 448 -34.89 8.62 -15.08
CA PRO A 448 -36.02 7.95 -15.69
C PRO A 448 -36.90 8.93 -16.47
N PRO A 449 -37.46 8.54 -17.67
CA PRO A 449 -38.24 9.45 -18.50
C PRO A 449 -39.37 10.19 -17.76
N ARG A 450 -40.04 9.54 -16.82
CA ARG A 450 -41.10 10.17 -16.00
C ARG A 450 -40.68 11.30 -15.08
N LEU A 451 -39.35 11.49 -14.90
CA LEU A 451 -38.76 12.56 -14.07
C LEU A 451 -38.07 13.62 -14.92
N LEU A 452 -38.08 13.49 -16.24
CA LEU A 452 -37.67 14.55 -17.14
C LEU A 452 -38.75 15.61 -17.10
N LEU A 453 -38.34 16.86 -16.84
CA LEU A 453 -39.26 18.00 -16.96
C LEU A 453 -39.69 18.08 -18.41
N ASP A 454 -40.99 18.21 -18.65
CA ASP A 454 -41.52 18.58 -19.96
C ASP A 454 -40.94 19.95 -20.31
N GLY A 455 -40.01 19.99 -21.29
CA GLY A 455 -39.36 21.19 -21.77
C GLY A 455 -40.27 22.05 -22.63
#